data_2147acc77f0739f2711ebd29e0989421
#
_entry.id   2147acc77f0739f2711ebd29e0989421
#
_cell.length_a   1.000
_cell.length_b   1.000
_cell.length_c   1.000
_cell.angle_alpha   90.00
_cell.angle_beta   90.00
_cell.angle_gamma   90.00
#
_symmetry.space_group_name_H-M   'P 1'
#
loop_
_entity.id
_entity.type
_entity.pdbx_description
1 polymer ?
#
loop_
_entity_poly.entity_id
_entity_poly.type
_entity_poly.pdbx_seq_one_letter_code
_entity_poly.pdbx_strand_id
1 'polypeptide(L)'
;MSRDSRKIRQVSLVGRKIRKLRKERKLTQTELATRIGVQQSDLSRMEKGEYRVSLDTLFRILAEFKLGIGEFFEDLTHESITPRDLQIMRHLKAMDEETRREVEDFIAFKRSQMTERIVHERPQQKENGS
;
A
#
# COMPACT_ATOMS: atom_id res chain seq x y z
N MET A 1 -13.79 -11.57 -4.14
CA MET A 1 -13.75 -10.10 -4.11
C MET A 1 -12.50 -9.49 -3.49
N SER A 2 -11.81 -10.24 -2.64
CA SER A 2 -10.68 -9.69 -1.90
C SER A 2 -9.48 -9.27 -2.76
N ARG A 3 -9.16 -10.01 -3.83
CA ARG A 3 -8.02 -9.65 -4.70
C ARG A 3 -8.23 -8.37 -5.47
N ASP A 4 -9.42 -8.21 -6.06
CA ASP A 4 -9.74 -7.02 -6.85
C ASP A 4 -9.86 -5.79 -5.97
N SER A 5 -10.45 -5.94 -4.78
CA SER A 5 -10.55 -4.86 -3.81
C SER A 5 -9.19 -4.39 -3.33
N ARG A 6 -8.23 -5.30 -3.11
CA ARG A 6 -6.87 -4.96 -2.70
C ARG A 6 -6.13 -4.21 -3.81
N LYS A 7 -6.25 -4.66 -5.05
CA LYS A 7 -5.62 -4.01 -6.19
C LYS A 7 -6.15 -2.59 -6.38
N ILE A 8 -7.47 -2.42 -6.27
CA ILE A 8 -8.11 -1.11 -6.37
C ILE A 8 -7.61 -0.18 -5.25
N ARG A 9 -7.50 -0.68 -4.03
CA ARG A 9 -6.99 0.11 -2.91
C ARG A 9 -5.55 0.56 -3.13
N GLN A 10 -4.68 -0.32 -3.60
CA GLN A 10 -3.27 0.00 -3.86
C GLN A 10 -3.13 1.05 -4.95
N VAL A 11 -3.85 0.89 -6.04
CA VAL A 11 -3.85 1.86 -7.14
C VAL A 11 -4.38 3.22 -6.65
N SER A 12 -5.44 3.20 -5.86
CA SER A 12 -6.04 4.39 -5.27
C SER A 12 -5.09 5.11 -4.32
N LEU A 13 -4.35 4.38 -3.49
CA LEU A 13 -3.40 4.95 -2.54
C LEU A 13 -2.26 5.67 -3.26
N VAL A 14 -1.69 5.04 -4.29
CA VAL A 14 -0.62 5.64 -5.08
C VAL A 14 -1.11 6.92 -5.76
N GLY A 15 -2.28 6.86 -6.38
CA GLY A 15 -2.87 8.02 -7.06
C GLY A 15 -3.15 9.18 -6.13
N ARG A 16 -3.70 8.91 -4.95
CA ARG A 16 -3.97 9.93 -3.94
C ARG A 16 -2.68 10.57 -3.43
N LYS A 17 -1.62 9.78 -3.27
CA LYS A 17 -0.32 10.30 -2.85
C LYS A 17 0.26 11.22 -3.91
N ILE A 18 0.17 10.85 -5.18
CA ILE A 18 0.62 11.71 -6.29
C ILE A 18 -0.14 13.03 -6.26
N ARG A 19 -1.46 12.98 -6.11
CA ARG A 19 -2.29 14.17 -6.03
C ARG A 19 -1.91 15.07 -4.87
N LYS A 20 -1.70 14.49 -3.69
CA LYS A 20 -1.29 15.22 -2.49
C LYS A 20 0.04 15.94 -2.70
N LEU A 21 1.03 15.23 -3.22
CA LEU A 21 2.36 15.79 -3.50
C LEU A 21 2.29 16.90 -4.54
N ARG A 22 1.47 16.72 -5.58
CA ARG A 22 1.26 17.73 -6.60
C ARG A 22 0.68 19.02 -6.00
N LYS A 23 -0.34 18.87 -5.17
CA LYS A 23 -1.02 20.02 -4.53
C LYS A 23 -0.11 20.73 -3.53
N GLU A 24 0.70 19.99 -2.79
CA GLU A 24 1.68 20.58 -1.87
C GLU A 24 2.67 21.47 -2.61
N ARG A 25 2.98 21.12 -3.85
CA ARG A 25 3.89 21.89 -4.71
C ARG A 25 3.17 22.94 -5.55
N LYS A 26 1.86 23.10 -5.34
CA LYS A 26 1.02 24.08 -6.04
C LYS A 26 1.08 23.94 -7.55
N LEU A 27 1.11 22.69 -8.03
CA LEU A 27 1.08 22.38 -9.46
C LEU A 27 -0.32 21.97 -9.89
N THR A 28 -0.71 22.41 -11.08
CA THR A 28 -1.92 21.91 -11.73
C THR A 28 -1.63 20.53 -12.34
N GLN A 29 -2.68 19.79 -12.66
CA GLN A 29 -2.53 18.52 -13.37
C GLN A 29 -1.81 18.72 -14.70
N THR A 30 -2.16 19.77 -15.43
CA THR A 30 -1.55 20.08 -16.72
C THR A 30 -0.05 20.36 -16.56
N GLU A 31 0.33 21.13 -15.56
CA GLU A 31 1.73 21.45 -15.29
C GLU A 31 2.54 20.19 -14.98
N LEU A 32 2.04 19.35 -14.07
CA LEU A 32 2.75 18.12 -13.72
C LEU A 32 2.81 17.18 -14.92
N ALA A 33 1.70 16.99 -15.62
CA ALA A 33 1.64 16.13 -16.80
C ALA A 33 2.67 16.54 -17.85
N THR A 34 2.79 17.83 -18.11
CA THR A 34 3.78 18.37 -19.05
C THR A 34 5.19 18.04 -18.60
N ARG A 35 5.49 18.21 -17.31
CA ARG A 35 6.83 17.97 -16.76
C ARG A 35 7.25 16.51 -16.83
N ILE A 36 6.30 15.59 -16.63
CA ILE A 36 6.61 14.15 -16.64
C ILE A 36 6.32 13.49 -17.98
N GLY A 37 5.85 14.26 -18.97
CA GLY A 37 5.66 13.77 -20.33
C GLY A 37 4.46 12.85 -20.53
N VAL A 38 3.36 13.08 -19.81
CA VAL A 38 2.11 12.33 -19.98
C VAL A 38 0.96 13.29 -20.31
N GLN A 39 -0.15 12.74 -20.77
CA GLN A 39 -1.37 13.52 -21.01
C GLN A 39 -2.02 13.90 -19.68
N GLN A 40 -2.61 15.10 -19.62
CA GLN A 40 -3.33 15.54 -18.42
C GLN A 40 -4.46 14.58 -18.06
N SER A 41 -5.19 14.08 -19.06
CA SER A 41 -6.26 13.11 -18.84
C SER A 41 -5.77 11.82 -18.22
N ASP A 42 -4.58 11.36 -18.61
CA ASP A 42 -3.98 10.16 -18.03
C ASP A 42 -3.56 10.40 -16.57
N LEU A 43 -2.97 11.55 -16.30
CA LEU A 43 -2.61 11.91 -14.91
C LEU A 43 -3.86 12.00 -14.04
N SER A 44 -4.93 12.59 -14.56
CA SER A 44 -6.20 12.67 -13.84
C SER A 44 -6.73 11.29 -13.46
N ARG A 45 -6.67 10.34 -14.39
CA ARG A 45 -7.11 8.96 -14.14
C ARG A 45 -6.21 8.24 -13.13
N MET A 46 -4.91 8.48 -13.19
CA MET A 46 -3.97 7.94 -12.20
C MET A 46 -4.29 8.45 -10.80
N GLU A 47 -4.54 9.74 -10.66
CA GLU A 47 -4.85 10.35 -9.36
C GLU A 47 -6.17 9.84 -8.78
N LYS A 48 -7.12 9.48 -9.63
CA LYS A 48 -8.40 8.90 -9.22
C LYS A 48 -8.32 7.41 -8.92
N GLY A 49 -7.21 6.76 -9.24
CA GLY A 49 -7.06 5.33 -9.07
C GLY A 49 -7.68 4.49 -10.17
N GLU A 50 -8.03 5.10 -11.29
CA GLU A 50 -8.59 4.38 -12.46
C GLU A 50 -7.51 3.68 -13.27
N TYR A 51 -6.30 4.23 -13.28
CA TYR A 51 -5.15 3.68 -13.98
C TYR A 51 -4.07 3.30 -12.98
N ARG A 52 -3.38 2.20 -13.28
CA ARG A 52 -2.13 1.88 -12.60
C ARG A 52 -1.05 2.80 -13.10
N VAL A 53 -0.26 3.32 -12.17
CA VAL A 53 0.91 4.10 -12.52
C VAL A 53 2.02 3.12 -12.90
N SER A 54 2.54 3.22 -14.12
CA SER A 54 3.68 2.39 -14.52
C SER A 54 4.91 2.78 -13.70
N LEU A 55 5.84 1.85 -13.55
CA LEU A 55 7.06 2.11 -12.80
C LEU A 55 7.85 3.25 -13.42
N ASP A 56 7.90 3.31 -14.74
CA ASP A 56 8.58 4.38 -15.47
C ASP A 56 7.98 5.75 -15.16
N THR A 57 6.64 5.85 -15.20
CA THR A 57 5.95 7.08 -14.86
C THR A 57 6.17 7.47 -13.41
N LEU A 58 6.13 6.50 -12.50
CA LEU A 58 6.39 6.75 -11.08
C LEU A 58 7.80 7.32 -10.87
N PHE A 59 8.81 6.76 -11.51
CA PHE A 59 10.17 7.28 -11.41
C PHE A 59 10.29 8.71 -11.93
N ARG A 60 9.56 9.04 -12.99
CA ARG A 60 9.52 10.41 -13.51
C ARG A 60 8.89 11.39 -12.50
N ILE A 61 7.81 10.96 -11.86
CA ILE A 61 7.14 11.73 -10.82
C ILE A 61 8.07 11.94 -9.63
N LEU A 62 8.72 10.88 -9.17
CA LEU A 62 9.65 10.94 -8.05
C LEU A 62 10.84 11.86 -8.36
N ALA A 63 11.36 11.80 -9.58
CA ALA A 63 12.44 12.66 -10.02
C ALA A 63 12.01 14.14 -10.01
N GLU A 64 10.80 14.42 -10.50
CA GLU A 64 10.25 15.78 -10.51
C GLU A 64 10.08 16.32 -9.08
N PHE A 65 9.64 15.48 -8.16
CA PHE A 65 9.43 15.87 -6.77
C PHE A 65 10.69 15.74 -5.90
N LYS A 66 11.78 15.23 -6.46
CA LYS A 66 13.04 14.99 -5.75
C LYS A 66 12.85 14.10 -4.52
N LEU A 67 12.06 13.05 -4.67
CA LEU A 67 11.79 12.07 -3.63
C LEU A 67 12.41 10.72 -3.97
N GLY A 68 12.90 10.03 -2.94
CA GLY A 68 13.28 8.63 -3.08
C GLY A 68 12.06 7.73 -3.06
N ILE A 69 12.18 6.55 -3.67
CA ILE A 69 11.08 5.59 -3.70
C ILE A 69 10.71 5.12 -2.29
N GLY A 70 11.69 4.98 -1.40
CA GLY A 70 11.44 4.63 0.00
C GLY A 70 10.61 5.67 0.72
N GLU A 71 10.95 6.95 0.55
CA GLU A 71 10.18 8.05 1.14
C GLU A 71 8.74 8.07 0.67
N PHE A 72 8.52 7.81 -0.61
CA PHE A 72 7.18 7.79 -1.19
C PHE A 72 6.33 6.68 -0.57
N PHE A 73 6.86 5.46 -0.48
CA PHE A 73 6.12 4.32 0.04
C PHE A 73 6.08 4.26 1.57
N GLU A 74 6.99 4.93 2.26
CA GLU A 74 6.98 5.01 3.72
C GLU A 74 5.68 5.63 4.22
N ASP A 75 5.28 6.75 3.66
CA ASP A 75 4.03 7.42 4.03
C ASP A 75 2.81 6.55 3.72
N LEU A 76 2.81 5.85 2.61
CA LEU A 76 1.71 4.96 2.24
C LEU A 76 1.56 3.81 3.22
N THR A 77 2.68 3.29 3.72
CA THR A 77 2.68 2.24 4.74
C THR A 77 2.11 2.77 6.04
N HIS A 78 2.50 3.97 6.45
CA HIS A 78 1.98 4.61 7.67
C HIS A 78 0.48 4.87 7.60
N GLU A 79 -0.04 5.25 6.46
CA GLU A 79 -1.47 5.49 6.27
C GLU A 79 -2.31 4.22 6.48
N SER A 80 -1.73 3.06 6.23
CA SER A 80 -2.42 1.77 6.39
C SER A 80 -2.33 1.22 7.81
N ILE A 81 -1.52 1.81 8.69
CA ILE A 81 -1.35 1.37 10.07
C ILE A 81 -2.37 2.05 10.97
N THR A 82 -3.16 1.24 11.69
CA THR A 82 -4.16 1.74 12.63
C THR A 82 -3.51 2.14 13.96
N PRO A 83 -4.19 2.96 14.79
CA PRO A 83 -3.71 3.24 16.15
C PRO A 83 -3.50 1.97 16.99
N ARG A 84 -4.33 0.95 16.77
CA ARG A 84 -4.18 -0.34 17.45
C ARG A 84 -2.89 -1.04 17.04
N ASP A 85 -2.56 -1.00 15.76
CA ASP A 85 -1.30 -1.56 15.24
C ASP A 85 -0.10 -0.85 15.86
N LEU A 86 -0.15 0.48 15.97
CA LEU A 86 0.91 1.26 16.61
C LEU A 86 1.09 0.86 18.07
N GLN A 87 0.00 0.59 18.78
CA GLN A 87 0.05 0.16 20.17
C GLN A 87 0.77 -1.19 20.31
N ILE A 88 0.46 -2.13 19.41
CA ILE A 88 1.13 -3.44 19.36
C ILE A 88 2.62 -3.26 19.11
N MET A 89 2.99 -2.38 18.19
CA MET A 89 4.40 -2.09 17.90
C MET A 89 5.13 -1.50 19.10
N ARG A 90 4.46 -0.64 19.87
CA ARG A 90 5.03 -0.08 21.11
C ARG A 90 5.29 -1.16 22.14
N HIS A 91 4.37 -2.10 22.30
CA HIS A 91 4.57 -3.24 23.21
C HIS A 91 5.76 -4.07 22.79
N LEU A 92 5.90 -4.36 21.49
CA LEU A 92 7.03 -5.12 20.98
C LEU A 92 8.35 -4.41 21.23
N LYS A 93 8.39 -3.10 21.02
CA LYS A 93 9.60 -2.31 21.24
C LYS A 93 10.01 -2.23 22.72
N ALA A 94 9.04 -2.31 23.62
CA ALA A 94 9.30 -2.28 25.07
C ALA A 94 9.83 -3.61 25.62
N MET A 95 9.72 -4.69 24.86
CA MET A 95 10.20 -6.00 25.25
C MET A 95 11.70 -6.13 25.02
N ASP A 96 12.36 -6.96 25.82
CA ASP A 96 13.75 -7.34 25.55
C ASP A 96 13.82 -8.21 24.29
N GLU A 97 15.02 -8.44 23.80
CA GLU A 97 15.21 -9.16 22.54
C GLU A 97 14.71 -10.61 22.62
N GLU A 98 14.97 -11.27 23.75
CA GLU A 98 14.54 -12.66 23.95
C GLU A 98 13.02 -12.77 23.94
N THR A 99 12.33 -11.94 24.70
CA THR A 99 10.86 -11.92 24.77
C THR A 99 10.26 -11.56 23.43
N ARG A 100 10.84 -10.60 22.74
CA ARG A 100 10.37 -10.21 21.40
C ARG A 100 10.45 -11.36 20.41
N ARG A 101 11.53 -12.13 20.46
CA ARG A 101 11.71 -13.29 19.60
C ARG A 101 10.67 -14.36 19.87
N GLU A 102 10.34 -14.61 21.13
CA GLU A 102 9.27 -15.53 21.50
C GLU A 102 7.92 -15.11 20.97
N VAL A 103 7.62 -13.80 21.05
CA VAL A 103 6.36 -13.25 20.51
C VAL A 103 6.33 -13.37 19.00
N GLU A 104 7.43 -13.09 18.32
CA GLU A 104 7.52 -13.24 16.86
C GLU A 104 7.29 -14.67 16.42
N ASP A 105 7.87 -15.62 17.14
CA ASP A 105 7.66 -17.06 16.89
C ASP A 105 6.19 -17.45 17.06
N PHE A 106 5.56 -16.92 18.10
CA PHE A 106 4.14 -17.16 18.37
C PHE A 106 3.27 -16.60 17.25
N ILE A 107 3.57 -15.40 16.77
CA ILE A 107 2.86 -14.78 15.65
C ILE A 107 3.00 -15.65 14.39
N ALA A 108 4.22 -16.08 14.09
CA ALA A 108 4.48 -16.93 12.92
C ALA A 108 3.71 -18.26 13.02
N PHE A 109 3.65 -18.84 14.20
CA PHE A 109 2.90 -20.07 14.46
C PHE A 109 1.40 -19.86 14.23
N LYS A 110 0.85 -18.76 14.74
CA LYS A 110 -0.58 -18.45 14.55
C LYS A 110 -0.92 -18.21 13.09
N ARG A 111 -0.06 -17.53 12.36
CA ARG A 111 -0.25 -17.32 10.91
C ARG A 111 -0.26 -18.66 10.17
N SER A 112 0.63 -19.56 10.53
CA SER A 112 0.70 -20.90 9.95
C SER A 112 -0.61 -21.66 10.17
N GLN A 113 -1.15 -21.63 11.39
CA GLN A 113 -2.43 -22.25 11.73
C GLN A 113 -3.59 -21.67 10.90
N MET A 114 -3.62 -20.37 10.74
CA MET A 114 -4.65 -19.71 9.94
C MET A 114 -4.61 -20.14 8.48
N THR A 115 -3.41 -20.24 7.92
CA THR A 115 -3.22 -20.67 6.54
C THR A 115 -3.74 -22.08 6.34
N GLU A 116 -3.44 -23.00 7.27
CA GLU A 116 -3.93 -24.37 7.22
C GLU A 116 -5.46 -24.44 7.29
N ARG A 117 -6.08 -23.66 8.18
CA ARG A 117 -7.53 -23.60 8.29
C ARG A 117 -8.18 -23.10 7.00
N ILE A 118 -7.63 -22.07 6.41
CA ILE A 118 -8.13 -21.51 5.15
C ILE A 118 -8.05 -22.55 4.02
N VAL A 119 -6.93 -23.27 3.93
CA VAL A 119 -6.74 -24.30 2.91
C VAL A 119 -7.74 -25.44 3.09
N HIS A 120 -8.01 -25.89 4.32
CA HIS A 120 -8.96 -26.96 4.59
C HIS A 120 -10.41 -26.52 4.38
N GLU A 121 -10.76 -25.30 4.71
CA GLU A 121 -12.11 -24.77 4.56
C GLU A 121 -12.50 -24.53 3.10
N ARG A 122 -11.55 -24.09 2.26
CA ARG A 122 -11.81 -23.77 0.85
C ARG A 122 -12.42 -24.89 0.02
N PRO A 123 -11.91 -26.14 0.06
CA PRO A 123 -12.54 -27.23 -0.70
C PRO A 123 -13.97 -27.53 -0.26
N GLN A 124 -14.23 -27.47 1.05
CA GLN A 124 -15.56 -27.70 1.59
C GLN A 124 -16.55 -26.62 1.18
N GLN A 125 -16.10 -25.36 1.20
CA GLN A 125 -16.92 -24.22 0.77
C GLN A 125 -17.26 -24.30 -0.71
N LYS A 126 -16.34 -24.74 -1.55
CA LYS A 126 -16.58 -24.93 -2.98
C LYS A 126 -17.61 -26.02 -3.26
N GLU A 127 -17.58 -27.10 -2.53
CA GLU A 127 -18.55 -28.19 -2.66
C GLU A 127 -19.93 -27.74 -2.22
N ASN A 128 -20.03 -26.95 -1.18
CA ASN A 128 -21.29 -26.45 -0.66
C ASN A 128 -21.86 -25.30 -1.48
N GLY A 129 -21.01 -24.59 -2.24
CA GLY A 129 -21.40 -23.45 -3.05
C GLY A 129 -21.83 -23.81 -4.47
N SER A 130 -21.72 -25.05 -4.84
CA SER A 130 -22.17 -25.53 -6.14
C SER A 130 -23.56 -26.12 -6.08
#